data_31815f6b5db7ad5bbe35f98d5b8508a0
#
_entry.id   31815f6b5db7ad5bbe35f98d5b8508a0
#
_cell.length_a   1.000
_cell.length_b   1.000
_cell.length_c   1.000
_cell.angle_alpha   90.00
_cell.angle_beta   90.00
_cell.angle_gamma   90.00
#
_symmetry.space_group_name_H-M   'P 1'
#
loop_
_entity.id
_entity.type
_entity.pdbx_description
1 polymer ?
#
loop_
_entity_poly.entity_id
_entity_poly.type
_entity_poly.pdbx_seq_one_letter_code
_entity_poly.pdbx_strand_id
1 'polypeptide(L)'
;MTPSRPSPQLQRGAEMRAALWFVALFGVAVASALLVGGNQSTVTVFWSPYRVDLSLNLVLLVLVVLFVMLHLAWRAMSALFELPHQARRWRLQQKERAMHAALLDALSELWSGRYVRAVKSAEKALALESLLASVRTADDPAPRHARQLRSVAHLVAAESSHALSDRDARVSHLQAIMAMTRDQTDDVVEETMEAAYLAAARWAMSDRDAPEALRWLDGLRHGAARRMLALRMRLKAARLNQQHTPALETARLLAKHGAFSDAAGQSLLRELAVASLNEAHDSAQLQRAWDTLEASEREQPEVVLHAAQRMLKLSGDATAVMPWITPLWNRMVQQSDSYTPAIRERVAQTLARALVLLPADAEWLASIDRARQTYPRWVELQYLAGMVCWHHALWGKAQQMLEQAAPQLANVDMQRQAWRTLAQLAEQKEDTARAQVCWKRAAEVSA
;
A
#
# COMPACT_ATOMS: atom_id res chain seq x y z
N MET A 1 21.70 -27.43 2.31
CA MET A 1 21.52 -28.86 1.92
C MET A 1 21.64 -29.69 3.16
N THR A 2 20.54 -30.00 3.82
CA THR A 2 20.49 -30.91 4.97
C THR A 2 20.14 -32.30 4.45
N PRO A 3 20.84 -33.38 4.88
CA PRO A 3 20.55 -34.73 4.43
C PRO A 3 19.15 -35.12 4.93
N SER A 4 18.27 -35.50 4.01
CA SER A 4 16.96 -36.05 4.28
C SER A 4 17.07 -37.33 5.11
N ARG A 5 16.50 -37.31 6.34
CA ARG A 5 16.36 -38.52 7.15
C ARG A 5 15.51 -39.55 6.41
N PRO A 6 15.98 -40.81 6.31
CA PRO A 6 15.21 -41.84 5.64
C PRO A 6 13.90 -42.08 6.36
N SER A 7 12.82 -42.32 5.60
CA SER A 7 11.48 -42.57 6.11
C SER A 7 11.44 -43.82 7.02
N PRO A 8 10.62 -43.82 8.08
CA PRO A 8 10.56 -44.94 9.08
C PRO A 8 10.18 -46.30 8.48
N GLN A 9 9.61 -46.33 7.29
CA GLN A 9 9.33 -47.57 6.55
C GLN A 9 10.58 -48.21 5.95
N LEU A 10 11.58 -47.43 5.54
CA LEU A 10 12.87 -47.95 5.01
C LEU A 10 13.74 -48.49 6.14
N GLN A 11 13.69 -47.93 7.34
CA GLN A 11 14.40 -48.45 8.52
C GLN A 11 13.82 -49.79 8.97
N ARG A 12 12.51 -49.96 9.02
CA ARG A 12 11.86 -51.26 9.36
C ARG A 12 12.20 -52.34 8.34
N GLY A 13 12.30 -52.01 7.06
CA GLY A 13 12.71 -52.95 6.02
C GLY A 13 14.18 -53.42 6.15
N ALA A 14 15.08 -52.50 6.55
CA ALA A 14 16.49 -52.83 6.76
C ALA A 14 16.69 -53.67 8.02
N GLU A 15 16.01 -53.40 9.12
CA GLU A 15 16.05 -54.18 10.36
C GLU A 15 15.46 -55.58 10.19
N MET A 16 14.36 -55.71 9.44
CA MET A 16 13.78 -57.02 9.13
C MET A 16 14.71 -57.85 8.23
N ARG A 17 15.40 -57.23 7.25
CA ARG A 17 16.39 -57.91 6.41
C ARG A 17 17.61 -58.34 7.23
N ALA A 18 18.11 -57.47 8.11
CA ALA A 18 19.22 -57.84 9.02
C ALA A 18 18.84 -58.99 9.93
N ALA A 19 17.65 -58.97 10.53
CA ALA A 19 17.16 -60.09 11.37
C ALA A 19 17.03 -61.41 10.56
N LEU A 20 16.48 -61.35 9.33
CA LEU A 20 16.38 -62.51 8.44
C LEU A 20 17.77 -63.03 8.04
N TRP A 21 18.73 -62.13 7.78
CA TRP A 21 20.11 -62.49 7.50
C TRP A 21 20.79 -63.18 8.68
N PHE A 22 20.59 -62.66 9.90
CA PHE A 22 21.11 -63.29 11.09
C PHE A 22 20.49 -64.69 11.34
N VAL A 23 19.20 -64.83 11.15
CA VAL A 23 18.51 -66.14 11.28
C VAL A 23 18.96 -67.10 10.19
N ALA A 24 19.16 -66.61 8.95
CA ALA A 24 19.65 -67.41 7.85
C ALA A 24 21.12 -67.84 8.06
N LEU A 25 21.99 -66.94 8.50
CA LEU A 25 23.40 -67.23 8.78
C LEU A 25 23.56 -68.19 9.95
N PHE A 26 22.69 -68.05 10.93
CA PHE A 26 22.63 -68.93 12.06
C PHE A 26 22.04 -70.29 11.69
N GLY A 27 20.98 -70.37 10.86
CA GLY A 27 20.45 -71.62 10.31
C GLY A 27 21.52 -72.36 9.46
N VAL A 28 22.32 -71.65 8.71
CA VAL A 28 23.45 -72.21 7.98
C VAL A 28 24.54 -72.72 8.91
N ALA A 29 24.84 -72.00 10.01
CA ALA A 29 25.83 -72.44 11.00
C ALA A 29 25.36 -73.70 11.77
N VAL A 30 24.09 -73.77 12.13
CA VAL A 30 23.49 -74.98 12.77
C VAL A 30 23.41 -76.13 11.78
N ALA A 31 23.02 -75.90 10.54
CA ALA A 31 22.99 -76.93 9.47
C ALA A 31 24.40 -77.46 9.15
N SER A 32 25.42 -76.59 9.12
CA SER A 32 26.80 -77.01 8.94
C SER A 32 27.35 -77.78 10.15
N ALA A 33 26.96 -77.43 11.39
CA ALA A 33 27.32 -78.17 12.60
C ALA A 33 26.64 -79.54 12.66
N LEU A 34 25.41 -79.65 12.14
CA LEU A 34 24.68 -80.93 12.02
C LEU A 34 25.20 -81.82 10.88
N LEU A 35 25.69 -81.23 9.76
CA LEU A 35 26.27 -81.93 8.65
C LEU A 35 27.68 -82.46 8.96
N VAL A 36 28.42 -81.90 9.88
CA VAL A 36 29.68 -82.42 10.42
C VAL A 36 29.41 -83.54 11.43
N GLY A 37 28.22 -84.17 11.37
CA GLY A 37 27.58 -85.14 12.26
C GLY A 37 28.22 -86.48 12.49
N GLY A 38 29.54 -86.58 12.44
CA GLY A 38 30.30 -87.67 12.97
C GLY A 38 30.87 -87.40 14.38
N ASN A 39 30.54 -86.26 14.98
CA ASN A 39 31.15 -85.86 16.25
C ASN A 39 30.38 -86.41 17.46
N GLN A 40 30.85 -87.52 18.03
CA GLN A 40 30.36 -88.08 19.28
C GLN A 40 30.91 -87.34 20.53
N SER A 41 31.25 -86.06 20.40
CA SER A 41 31.77 -85.24 21.47
C SER A 41 30.67 -84.98 22.48
N THR A 42 30.95 -85.32 23.73
CA THR A 42 30.09 -85.07 24.88
C THR A 42 30.69 -83.96 25.72
N VAL A 43 29.83 -83.03 26.18
CA VAL A 43 30.18 -81.99 27.18
C VAL A 43 29.75 -82.47 28.52
N THR A 44 30.73 -82.75 29.41
CA THR A 44 30.47 -83.18 30.75
C THR A 44 30.40 -81.96 31.68
N VAL A 45 29.23 -81.73 32.29
CA VAL A 45 29.04 -80.73 33.33
C VAL A 45 29.11 -81.34 34.72
N PHE A 46 30.12 -80.96 35.49
CA PHE A 46 30.27 -81.37 36.90
C PHE A 46 29.50 -80.48 37.84
N TRP A 47 28.45 -81.02 38.45
CA TRP A 47 27.70 -80.33 39.53
C TRP A 47 27.72 -81.29 40.72
N SER A 48 28.61 -81.07 41.66
CA SER A 48 28.77 -82.00 42.81
C SER A 48 27.45 -82.20 43.56
N PRO A 49 26.98 -83.44 43.72
CA PRO A 49 27.58 -84.81 43.48
C PRO A 49 27.22 -85.41 42.12
N TYR A 50 26.59 -84.64 41.16
CA TYR A 50 26.09 -85.16 39.88
C TYR A 50 27.04 -84.84 38.72
N ARG A 51 27.18 -85.85 37.85
CA ARG A 51 27.87 -85.71 36.54
C ARG A 51 26.81 -85.85 35.46
N VAL A 52 26.65 -84.82 34.61
CA VAL A 52 25.70 -84.86 33.49
C VAL A 52 26.49 -84.81 32.20
N ASP A 53 26.41 -85.88 31.40
CA ASP A 53 27.02 -85.94 30.06
C ASP A 53 25.97 -85.53 29.02
N LEU A 54 26.16 -84.43 28.38
CA LEU A 54 25.28 -83.87 27.36
C LEU A 54 25.96 -83.95 26.00
N SER A 55 25.19 -84.23 24.93
CA SER A 55 25.76 -84.20 23.58
C SER A 55 26.12 -82.72 23.20
N LEU A 56 27.22 -82.46 22.55
CA LEU A 56 27.66 -81.16 22.09
C LEU A 56 26.56 -80.44 21.28
N ASN A 57 25.82 -81.19 20.46
CA ASN A 57 24.71 -80.64 19.64
C ASN A 57 23.55 -80.14 20.54
N LEU A 58 23.23 -80.78 21.64
CA LEU A 58 22.22 -80.33 22.59
C LEU A 58 22.67 -79.00 23.26
N VAL A 59 23.96 -78.91 23.67
CA VAL A 59 24.49 -77.72 24.31
C VAL A 59 24.47 -76.56 23.34
N LEU A 60 24.85 -76.76 22.09
CA LEU A 60 24.77 -75.77 21.02
C LEU A 60 23.32 -75.30 20.79
N LEU A 61 22.36 -76.26 20.72
CA LEU A 61 20.95 -75.95 20.53
C LEU A 61 20.42 -75.06 21.68
N VAL A 62 20.74 -75.45 22.96
CA VAL A 62 20.34 -74.66 24.11
C VAL A 62 20.96 -73.29 24.13
N LEU A 63 22.20 -73.15 23.76
CA LEU A 63 22.92 -71.82 23.63
C LEU A 63 22.31 -70.95 22.58
N VAL A 64 21.87 -71.51 21.48
CA VAL A 64 21.15 -70.81 20.39
C VAL A 64 19.78 -70.33 20.87
N VAL A 65 19.01 -71.19 21.46
CA VAL A 65 17.69 -70.83 21.99
C VAL A 65 17.85 -69.76 23.03
N LEU A 66 18.84 -69.86 23.92
CA LEU A 66 19.15 -68.88 24.95
C LEU A 66 19.52 -67.52 24.30
N PHE A 67 20.38 -67.52 23.25
CA PHE A 67 20.76 -66.32 22.52
C PHE A 67 19.56 -65.65 21.83
N VAL A 68 18.72 -66.44 21.16
CA VAL A 68 17.49 -65.90 20.52
C VAL A 68 16.54 -65.33 21.57
N MET A 69 16.35 -66.01 22.69
CA MET A 69 15.52 -65.53 23.80
C MET A 69 16.08 -64.22 24.38
N LEU A 70 17.37 -64.14 24.64
CA LEU A 70 18.05 -62.95 25.13
C LEU A 70 17.94 -61.79 24.14
N HIS A 71 18.11 -62.06 22.85
CA HIS A 71 17.98 -61.06 21.77
C HIS A 71 16.54 -60.54 21.67
N LEU A 72 15.54 -61.43 21.74
CA LEU A 72 14.13 -61.05 21.77
C LEU A 72 13.75 -60.25 23.03
N ALA A 73 14.28 -60.63 24.19
CA ALA A 73 14.10 -59.88 25.42
C ALA A 73 14.72 -58.49 25.36
N TRP A 74 15.96 -58.37 24.84
CA TRP A 74 16.64 -57.10 24.61
C TRP A 74 15.85 -56.18 23.65
N ARG A 75 15.35 -56.77 22.56
CA ARG A 75 14.54 -56.06 21.57
C ARG A 75 13.18 -55.59 22.12
N ALA A 76 12.52 -56.44 22.93
CA ALA A 76 11.28 -56.08 23.62
C ALA A 76 11.52 -54.96 24.63
N MET A 77 12.62 -55.04 25.38
CA MET A 77 13.02 -54.00 26.34
C MET A 77 13.31 -52.69 25.67
N SER A 78 14.06 -52.65 24.54
CA SER A 78 14.36 -51.44 23.78
C SER A 78 13.08 -50.80 23.17
N ALA A 79 12.14 -51.64 22.68
CA ALA A 79 10.85 -51.17 22.17
C ALA A 79 9.99 -50.54 23.31
N LEU A 80 10.02 -51.13 24.51
CA LEU A 80 9.32 -50.57 25.69
C LEU A 80 9.90 -49.20 26.11
N PHE A 81 11.21 -49.03 26.06
CA PHE A 81 11.85 -47.73 26.36
C PHE A 81 11.62 -46.67 25.30
N GLU A 82 11.37 -47.03 24.03
CA GLU A 82 11.03 -46.08 22.95
C GLU A 82 9.56 -45.61 22.97
N LEU A 83 8.64 -46.38 23.52
CA LEU A 83 7.20 -46.08 23.60
C LEU A 83 6.91 -44.69 24.19
N PRO A 84 7.49 -44.28 25.34
CA PRO A 84 7.23 -42.97 25.92
C PRO A 84 7.73 -41.82 25.02
N HIS A 85 8.84 -41.99 24.30
CA HIS A 85 9.37 -41.01 23.36
C HIS A 85 8.48 -40.87 22.12
N GLN A 86 7.97 -42.00 21.59
CA GLN A 86 7.05 -41.98 20.44
C GLN A 86 5.70 -41.36 20.86
N ALA A 87 5.18 -41.69 22.05
CA ALA A 87 3.95 -41.09 22.57
C ALA A 87 4.08 -39.57 22.78
N ARG A 88 5.24 -39.09 23.27
CA ARG A 88 5.51 -37.65 23.39
C ARG A 88 5.55 -36.97 22.02
N ARG A 89 6.26 -37.51 21.03
CA ARG A 89 6.31 -37.00 19.65
C ARG A 89 4.92 -36.98 19.03
N TRP A 90 4.13 -38.03 19.19
CA TRP A 90 2.77 -38.09 18.66
C TRP A 90 1.86 -37.01 19.28
N ARG A 91 1.93 -36.82 20.61
CA ARG A 91 1.17 -35.77 21.33
C ARG A 91 1.58 -34.37 20.88
N LEU A 92 2.87 -34.11 20.64
CA LEU A 92 3.35 -32.83 20.11
C LEU A 92 2.84 -32.58 18.68
N GLN A 93 2.92 -33.58 17.81
CA GLN A 93 2.38 -33.48 16.43
C GLN A 93 0.86 -33.26 16.41
N GLN A 94 0.13 -33.91 17.33
CA GLN A 94 -1.32 -33.70 17.44
C GLN A 94 -1.65 -32.27 17.90
N LYS A 95 -0.91 -31.72 18.86
CA LYS A 95 -1.07 -30.31 19.28
C LYS A 95 -0.69 -29.34 18.17
N GLU A 96 0.36 -29.61 17.41
CA GLU A 96 0.76 -28.80 16.25
C GLU A 96 -0.31 -28.80 15.16
N ARG A 97 -0.89 -29.96 14.84
CA ARG A 97 -2.03 -30.04 13.91
C ARG A 97 -3.25 -29.28 14.42
N ALA A 98 -3.57 -29.40 15.72
CA ALA A 98 -4.68 -28.66 16.33
C ALA A 98 -4.45 -27.16 16.34
N MET A 99 -3.21 -26.69 16.49
CA MET A 99 -2.82 -25.29 16.40
C MET A 99 -3.05 -24.73 14.99
N HIS A 100 -2.58 -25.44 13.95
CA HIS A 100 -2.82 -25.04 12.56
C HIS A 100 -4.31 -25.07 12.20
N ALA A 101 -5.05 -26.09 12.64
CA ALA A 101 -6.50 -26.17 12.45
C ALA A 101 -7.20 -24.96 13.09
N ALA A 102 -6.86 -24.61 14.33
CA ALA A 102 -7.44 -23.45 15.01
C ALA A 102 -7.15 -22.12 14.27
N LEU A 103 -5.96 -21.95 13.67
CA LEU A 103 -5.65 -20.78 12.87
C LEU A 103 -6.46 -20.75 11.58
N LEU A 104 -6.61 -21.86 10.89
CA LEU A 104 -7.43 -21.95 9.68
C LEU A 104 -8.91 -21.70 9.98
N ASP A 105 -9.40 -22.21 11.11
CA ASP A 105 -10.76 -21.91 11.61
C ASP A 105 -10.91 -20.40 11.85
N ALA A 106 -9.93 -19.76 12.53
CA ALA A 106 -9.95 -18.33 12.79
C ALA A 106 -10.01 -17.50 11.50
N LEU A 107 -9.21 -17.84 10.49
CA LEU A 107 -9.24 -17.17 9.17
C LEU A 107 -10.58 -17.39 8.47
N SER A 108 -11.11 -18.60 8.45
CA SER A 108 -12.40 -18.92 7.85
C SER A 108 -13.55 -18.17 8.53
N GLU A 109 -13.51 -18.09 9.85
CA GLU A 109 -14.51 -17.38 10.65
C GLU A 109 -14.41 -15.85 10.47
N LEU A 110 -13.20 -15.30 10.36
CA LEU A 110 -12.97 -13.89 10.02
C LEU A 110 -13.63 -13.54 8.68
N TRP A 111 -13.34 -14.30 7.63
CA TRP A 111 -13.91 -14.04 6.28
C TRP A 111 -15.42 -14.31 6.20
N SER A 112 -15.93 -15.18 7.07
CA SER A 112 -17.38 -15.43 7.20
C SER A 112 -18.10 -14.38 8.07
N GLY A 113 -17.39 -13.36 8.59
CA GLY A 113 -17.96 -12.33 9.47
C GLY A 113 -18.31 -12.83 10.89
N ARG A 114 -17.79 -13.99 11.29
CA ARG A 114 -18.03 -14.58 12.62
C ARG A 114 -16.95 -14.13 13.62
N TYR A 115 -16.81 -12.82 13.80
CA TYR A 115 -15.69 -12.19 14.50
C TYR A 115 -15.46 -12.73 15.93
N VAL A 116 -16.53 -12.94 16.72
CA VAL A 116 -16.41 -13.48 18.08
C VAL A 116 -15.79 -14.89 18.10
N ARG A 117 -16.11 -15.73 17.11
CA ARG A 117 -15.52 -17.05 16.98
C ARG A 117 -14.08 -16.95 16.48
N ALA A 118 -13.83 -16.07 15.50
CA ALA A 118 -12.49 -15.86 14.97
C ALA A 118 -11.50 -15.43 16.05
N VAL A 119 -11.87 -14.54 16.98
CA VAL A 119 -11.05 -14.19 18.16
C VAL A 119 -10.75 -15.44 18.99
N LYS A 120 -11.78 -16.21 19.37
CA LYS A 120 -11.60 -17.41 20.19
C LYS A 120 -10.73 -18.47 19.53
N SER A 121 -10.89 -18.68 18.23
CA SER A 121 -10.08 -19.63 17.46
C SER A 121 -8.63 -19.16 17.32
N ALA A 122 -8.40 -17.86 17.14
CA ALA A 122 -7.07 -17.27 17.11
C ALA A 122 -6.37 -17.36 18.48
N GLU A 123 -7.06 -17.04 19.57
CA GLU A 123 -6.55 -17.18 20.95
C GLU A 123 -6.23 -18.65 21.28
N LYS A 124 -7.08 -19.59 20.82
CA LYS A 124 -6.80 -21.03 20.95
C LYS A 124 -5.53 -21.43 20.20
N ALA A 125 -5.29 -20.90 19.01
CA ALA A 125 -4.06 -21.14 18.27
C ALA A 125 -2.84 -20.60 19.02
N LEU A 126 -2.92 -19.38 19.59
CA LEU A 126 -1.89 -18.77 20.41
C LEU A 126 -1.60 -19.56 21.69
N ALA A 127 -2.64 -20.02 22.39
CA ALA A 127 -2.49 -20.85 23.59
C ALA A 127 -1.81 -22.20 23.28
N LEU A 128 -2.17 -22.85 22.17
CA LEU A 128 -1.51 -24.07 21.73
C LEU A 128 -0.05 -23.85 21.35
N GLU A 129 0.26 -22.71 20.68
CA GLU A 129 1.62 -22.34 20.32
C GLU A 129 2.48 -22.09 21.58
N SER A 130 1.97 -21.36 22.57
CA SER A 130 2.68 -21.10 23.83
C SER A 130 2.98 -22.39 24.60
N LEU A 131 2.02 -23.32 24.61
CA LEU A 131 2.22 -24.68 25.21
C LEU A 131 3.29 -25.48 24.45
N LEU A 132 3.33 -25.39 23.12
CA LEU A 132 4.38 -26.04 22.32
C LEU A 132 5.74 -25.40 22.55
N ALA A 133 5.80 -24.06 22.68
CA ALA A 133 7.03 -23.33 22.98
C ALA A 133 7.59 -23.72 24.37
N SER A 134 6.75 -23.90 25.40
CA SER A 134 7.17 -24.27 26.75
C SER A 134 7.75 -25.68 26.85
N VAL A 135 7.42 -26.59 25.95
CA VAL A 135 7.91 -27.99 25.93
C VAL A 135 9.22 -28.10 25.11
N ARG A 136 9.57 -27.11 24.33
CA ARG A 136 10.83 -27.09 23.57
C ARG A 136 12.01 -26.84 24.50
N THR A 137 13.10 -27.56 24.28
CA THR A 137 14.37 -27.33 24.97
C THR A 137 15.12 -26.18 24.31
N ALA A 138 16.04 -25.55 25.06
CA ALA A 138 16.81 -24.41 24.57
C ALA A 138 17.65 -24.70 23.29
N ASP A 139 17.96 -25.96 23.05
CA ASP A 139 18.73 -26.42 21.88
C ASP A 139 17.88 -26.60 20.60
N ASP A 140 16.55 -26.46 20.68
CA ASP A 140 15.67 -26.63 19.52
C ASP A 140 15.09 -25.25 19.12
N PRO A 141 15.73 -24.52 18.17
CA PRO A 141 15.30 -23.19 17.78
C PRO A 141 13.86 -23.23 17.26
N ALA A 142 13.04 -22.27 17.69
CA ALA A 142 11.66 -22.17 17.26
C ALA A 142 11.60 -22.10 15.72
N PRO A 143 10.83 -22.98 15.05
CA PRO A 143 10.75 -22.96 13.59
C PRO A 143 10.19 -21.63 13.11
N ARG A 144 10.72 -21.12 11.96
CA ARG A 144 10.30 -19.85 11.35
C ARG A 144 8.77 -19.73 11.26
N HIS A 145 8.09 -20.79 10.87
CA HIS A 145 6.63 -20.80 10.75
C HIS A 145 5.88 -20.68 12.08
N ALA A 146 6.46 -21.02 13.23
CA ALA A 146 5.79 -20.83 14.52
C ALA A 146 5.64 -19.33 14.85
N ARG A 147 6.67 -18.53 14.56
CA ARG A 147 6.61 -17.06 14.70
C ARG A 147 5.60 -16.45 13.74
N GLN A 148 5.65 -16.85 12.48
CA GLN A 148 4.71 -16.40 11.46
C GLN A 148 3.27 -16.74 11.83
N LEU A 149 3.03 -17.95 12.34
CA LEU A 149 1.71 -18.38 12.83
C LEU A 149 1.22 -17.50 13.98
N ARG A 150 2.09 -17.25 14.98
CA ARG A 150 1.76 -16.37 16.12
C ARG A 150 1.38 -14.97 15.64
N SER A 151 2.17 -14.41 14.72
CA SER A 151 1.90 -13.07 14.14
C SER A 151 0.59 -13.03 13.39
N VAL A 152 0.31 -14.02 12.55
CA VAL A 152 -0.96 -14.11 11.82
C VAL A 152 -2.13 -14.31 12.77
N ALA A 153 -2.00 -15.12 13.82
CA ALA A 153 -3.05 -15.30 14.82
C ALA A 153 -3.38 -14.00 15.56
N HIS A 154 -2.34 -13.22 15.95
CA HIS A 154 -2.56 -11.90 16.52
C HIS A 154 -3.20 -10.91 15.53
N LEU A 155 -2.82 -10.93 14.23
CA LEU A 155 -3.44 -10.09 13.22
C LEU A 155 -4.92 -10.44 13.02
N VAL A 156 -5.27 -11.73 12.98
CA VAL A 156 -6.66 -12.20 12.84
C VAL A 156 -7.48 -11.76 14.05
N ALA A 157 -6.93 -11.94 15.26
CA ALA A 157 -7.59 -11.49 16.49
C ALA A 157 -7.78 -9.98 16.51
N ALA A 158 -6.76 -9.19 16.14
CA ALA A 158 -6.84 -7.73 16.08
C ALA A 158 -7.86 -7.24 15.04
N GLU A 159 -7.88 -7.83 13.84
CA GLU A 159 -8.86 -7.52 12.78
C GLU A 159 -10.29 -7.83 13.24
N SER A 160 -10.48 -8.98 13.88
CA SER A 160 -11.78 -9.37 14.43
C SER A 160 -12.22 -8.46 15.57
N SER A 161 -11.30 -8.05 16.46
CA SER A 161 -11.56 -7.09 17.54
C SER A 161 -11.90 -5.72 16.99
N HIS A 162 -11.24 -5.28 15.90
CA HIS A 162 -11.61 -4.04 15.22
C HIS A 162 -13.05 -4.10 14.69
N ALA A 163 -13.44 -5.20 14.04
CA ALA A 163 -14.80 -5.39 13.53
C ALA A 163 -15.85 -5.43 14.65
N LEU A 164 -15.47 -5.89 15.85
CA LEU A 164 -16.31 -5.86 17.05
C LEU A 164 -16.28 -4.52 17.80
N SER A 165 -15.51 -3.54 17.32
CA SER A 165 -15.27 -2.24 17.98
C SER A 165 -14.58 -2.37 19.34
N ASP A 166 -13.92 -3.49 19.62
CA ASP A 166 -13.10 -3.71 20.82
C ASP A 166 -11.69 -3.14 20.61
N ARG A 167 -11.54 -1.88 21.00
CA ARG A 167 -10.31 -1.11 20.81
C ARG A 167 -9.16 -1.64 21.67
N ASP A 168 -9.44 -2.05 22.88
CA ASP A 168 -8.42 -2.48 23.85
C ASP A 168 -7.80 -3.82 23.44
N ALA A 169 -8.63 -4.79 23.07
CA ALA A 169 -8.17 -6.07 22.53
C ALA A 169 -7.37 -5.89 21.23
N ARG A 170 -7.84 -5.02 20.30
CA ARG A 170 -7.13 -4.69 19.07
C ARG A 170 -5.72 -4.14 19.34
N VAL A 171 -5.61 -3.16 20.25
CA VAL A 171 -4.32 -2.54 20.62
C VAL A 171 -3.40 -3.56 21.30
N SER A 172 -3.93 -4.39 22.21
CA SER A 172 -3.17 -5.45 22.89
C SER A 172 -2.54 -6.43 21.89
N HIS A 173 -3.30 -6.92 20.92
CA HIS A 173 -2.80 -7.80 19.89
C HIS A 173 -1.75 -7.14 18.98
N LEU A 174 -1.96 -5.86 18.61
CA LEU A 174 -0.99 -5.11 17.83
C LEU A 174 0.33 -4.91 18.58
N GLN A 175 0.25 -4.57 19.88
CA GLN A 175 1.42 -4.43 20.73
C GLN A 175 2.19 -5.76 20.87
N ALA A 176 1.48 -6.90 20.96
CA ALA A 176 2.10 -8.22 20.99
C ALA A 176 2.92 -8.49 19.70
N ILE A 177 2.41 -8.12 18.52
CA ILE A 177 3.16 -8.21 17.25
C ILE A 177 4.41 -7.32 17.31
N MET A 178 4.26 -6.07 17.74
CA MET A 178 5.38 -5.12 17.84
C MET A 178 6.47 -5.59 18.80
N ALA A 179 6.07 -6.20 19.92
CA ALA A 179 7.01 -6.75 20.91
C ALA A 179 7.83 -7.93 20.35
N MET A 180 7.19 -8.80 19.53
CA MET A 180 7.89 -9.96 18.93
C MET A 180 8.95 -9.56 17.90
N THR A 181 8.84 -8.36 17.34
CA THR A 181 9.68 -7.89 16.22
C THR A 181 10.84 -7.00 16.68
N ARG A 182 10.84 -6.57 17.94
CA ARG A 182 11.82 -5.59 18.45
C ARG A 182 13.27 -6.10 18.46
N ASP A 183 13.49 -7.40 18.61
CA ASP A 183 14.80 -7.99 18.81
C ASP A 183 15.34 -8.79 17.61
N GLN A 184 14.67 -8.80 16.46
CA GLN A 184 15.04 -9.67 15.35
C GLN A 184 14.86 -9.00 13.98
N THR A 185 15.87 -9.16 13.11
CA THR A 185 15.95 -8.62 11.73
C THR A 185 15.76 -9.72 10.66
N ASP A 186 14.86 -10.67 10.88
CA ASP A 186 14.57 -11.76 9.94
C ASP A 186 13.52 -11.31 8.91
N ASP A 187 13.61 -11.76 7.63
CA ASP A 187 12.66 -11.42 6.55
C ASP A 187 11.19 -11.65 6.95
N VAL A 188 10.91 -12.73 7.71
CA VAL A 188 9.58 -13.06 8.21
C VAL A 188 9.04 -12.00 9.18
N VAL A 189 9.93 -11.42 9.98
CA VAL A 189 9.61 -10.33 10.91
C VAL A 189 9.23 -9.08 10.14
N GLU A 190 9.97 -8.78 9.07
CA GLU A 190 9.70 -7.63 8.20
C GLU A 190 8.34 -7.72 7.52
N GLU A 191 8.02 -8.86 6.91
CA GLU A 191 6.71 -9.10 6.27
C GLU A 191 5.55 -8.96 7.27
N THR A 192 5.76 -9.45 8.49
CA THR A 192 4.75 -9.35 9.55
C THR A 192 4.53 -7.92 10.01
N MET A 193 5.62 -7.15 10.16
CA MET A 193 5.54 -5.72 10.50
C MET A 193 4.83 -4.93 9.42
N GLU A 194 5.15 -5.16 8.14
CA GLU A 194 4.43 -4.54 7.03
C GLU A 194 2.92 -4.81 7.12
N ALA A 195 2.54 -6.07 7.33
CA ALA A 195 1.14 -6.44 7.46
C ALA A 195 0.45 -5.76 8.64
N ALA A 196 1.14 -5.67 9.80
CA ALA A 196 0.64 -5.00 10.98
C ALA A 196 0.47 -3.49 10.77
N TYR A 197 1.45 -2.80 10.17
CA TYR A 197 1.36 -1.38 9.85
C TYR A 197 0.23 -1.08 8.85
N LEU A 198 0.10 -1.89 7.79
CA LEU A 198 -0.99 -1.73 6.82
C LEU A 198 -2.37 -1.98 7.45
N ALA A 199 -2.48 -2.97 8.33
CA ALA A 199 -3.71 -3.24 9.07
C ALA A 199 -4.05 -2.08 10.01
N ALA A 200 -3.08 -1.60 10.81
CA ALA A 200 -3.26 -0.47 11.71
C ALA A 200 -3.65 0.82 10.97
N ALA A 201 -3.01 1.10 9.82
CA ALA A 201 -3.38 2.23 8.98
C ALA A 201 -4.81 2.10 8.44
N ARG A 202 -5.23 0.89 8.04
CA ARG A 202 -6.61 0.64 7.58
C ARG A 202 -7.64 0.85 8.70
N TRP A 203 -7.36 0.39 9.90
CA TRP A 203 -8.22 0.60 11.06
C TRP A 203 -8.33 2.08 11.42
N ALA A 204 -7.22 2.81 11.46
CA ALA A 204 -7.21 4.25 11.68
C ALA A 204 -8.05 4.99 10.61
N MET A 205 -7.95 4.58 9.33
CA MET A 205 -8.79 5.12 8.26
C MET A 205 -10.28 4.81 8.45
N SER A 206 -10.62 3.65 8.98
CA SER A 206 -11.99 3.27 9.32
C SER A 206 -12.53 4.08 10.49
N ASP A 207 -11.68 4.35 11.47
CA ASP A 207 -11.97 5.19 12.64
C ASP A 207 -11.97 6.71 12.30
N ARG A 208 -11.74 7.08 11.03
CA ARG A 208 -11.59 8.46 10.52
C ARG A 208 -10.42 9.23 11.13
N ASP A 209 -9.44 8.54 11.65
CA ASP A 209 -8.19 9.11 12.18
C ASP A 209 -7.10 9.10 11.09
N ALA A 210 -7.19 10.07 10.18
CA ALA A 210 -6.25 10.20 9.08
C ALA A 210 -4.81 10.51 9.54
N PRO A 211 -4.58 11.35 10.57
CA PRO A 211 -3.24 11.55 11.13
C PRO A 211 -2.59 10.27 11.64
N GLU A 212 -3.35 9.44 12.37
CA GLU A 212 -2.88 8.15 12.87
C GLU A 212 -2.55 7.20 11.72
N ALA A 213 -3.42 7.14 10.69
CA ALA A 213 -3.19 6.33 9.51
C ALA A 213 -1.88 6.71 8.79
N LEU A 214 -1.58 8.00 8.65
CA LEU A 214 -0.34 8.48 8.07
C LEU A 214 0.88 8.09 8.90
N ARG A 215 0.82 8.18 10.23
CA ARG A 215 1.90 7.74 11.12
C ARG A 215 2.24 6.26 10.92
N TRP A 216 1.23 5.39 10.80
CA TRP A 216 1.44 3.97 10.53
C TRP A 216 2.05 3.73 9.15
N LEU A 217 1.61 4.47 8.12
CA LEU A 217 2.16 4.37 6.77
C LEU A 217 3.60 4.91 6.67
N ASP A 218 3.96 5.89 7.49
CA ASP A 218 5.33 6.43 7.56
C ASP A 218 6.30 5.44 8.23
N GLY A 219 5.80 4.56 9.08
CA GLY A 219 6.57 3.47 9.66
C GLY A 219 6.92 2.34 8.69
N LEU A 220 6.33 2.32 7.49
CA LEU A 220 6.64 1.30 6.48
C LEU A 220 8.04 1.52 5.89
N ARG A 221 8.76 0.43 5.66
CA ARG A 221 10.02 0.46 4.91
C ARG A 221 9.82 0.96 3.48
N HIS A 222 10.87 1.52 2.89
CA HIS A 222 10.82 2.13 1.55
C HIS A 222 10.22 1.22 0.46
N GLY A 223 10.51 -0.08 0.49
CA GLY A 223 9.94 -1.05 -0.45
C GLY A 223 8.44 -1.24 -0.30
N ALA A 224 7.98 -1.41 0.94
CA ALA A 224 6.57 -1.58 1.28
C ALA A 224 5.75 -0.30 1.08
N ALA A 225 6.32 0.85 1.45
CA ALA A 225 5.69 2.17 1.29
C ALA A 225 5.38 2.52 -0.18
N ARG A 226 6.12 1.93 -1.15
CA ARG A 226 5.91 2.11 -2.59
C ARG A 226 4.94 1.11 -3.21
N ARG A 227 4.46 0.14 -2.47
CA ARG A 227 3.45 -0.80 -3.00
C ARG A 227 2.13 -0.08 -3.24
N MET A 228 1.43 -0.50 -4.27
CA MET A 228 0.16 0.09 -4.72
C MET A 228 -0.87 0.27 -3.59
N LEU A 229 -0.98 -0.72 -2.70
CA LEU A 229 -1.90 -0.66 -1.56
C LEU A 229 -1.53 0.47 -0.59
N ALA A 230 -0.25 0.56 -0.19
CA ALA A 230 0.24 1.59 0.72
C ALA A 230 0.07 3.00 0.13
N LEU A 231 0.41 3.18 -1.16
CA LEU A 231 0.23 4.45 -1.86
C LEU A 231 -1.25 4.86 -1.94
N ARG A 232 -2.16 3.94 -2.25
CA ARG A 232 -3.61 4.23 -2.26
C ARG A 232 -4.13 4.64 -0.89
N MET A 233 -3.68 3.97 0.16
CA MET A 233 -4.04 4.32 1.54
C MET A 233 -3.46 5.67 1.93
N ARG A 234 -2.20 5.95 1.59
CA ARG A 234 -1.52 7.24 1.84
C ARG A 234 -2.23 8.38 1.12
N LEU A 235 -2.58 8.21 -0.15
CA LEU A 235 -3.33 9.22 -0.90
C LEU A 235 -4.67 9.53 -0.23
N LYS A 236 -5.42 8.48 0.16
CA LYS A 236 -6.71 8.65 0.83
C LYS A 236 -6.57 9.34 2.18
N ALA A 237 -5.58 8.94 2.99
CA ALA A 237 -5.31 9.53 4.30
C ALA A 237 -4.86 11.00 4.19
N ALA A 238 -3.94 11.32 3.26
CA ALA A 238 -3.47 12.67 3.00
C ALA A 238 -4.61 13.60 2.56
N ARG A 239 -5.50 13.13 1.67
CA ARG A 239 -6.69 13.90 1.25
C ARG A 239 -7.65 14.17 2.43
N LEU A 240 -7.91 13.17 3.27
CA LEU A 240 -8.77 13.33 4.45
C LEU A 240 -8.15 14.27 5.49
N ASN A 241 -6.82 14.29 5.58
CA ASN A 241 -6.08 15.19 6.47
C ASN A 241 -5.77 16.56 5.82
N GLN A 242 -6.34 16.85 4.64
CA GLN A 242 -6.15 18.11 3.89
C GLN A 242 -4.67 18.44 3.58
N GLN A 243 -3.82 17.44 3.50
CA GLN A 243 -2.41 17.58 3.13
C GLN A 243 -2.28 17.44 1.61
N HIS A 244 -2.55 18.54 0.87
CA HIS A 244 -2.67 18.48 -0.59
C HIS A 244 -1.33 18.25 -1.29
N THR A 245 -0.23 18.81 -0.79
CA THR A 245 1.11 18.60 -1.36
C THR A 245 1.57 17.14 -1.25
N PRO A 246 1.56 16.45 -0.08
CA PRO A 246 1.84 15.02 0.01
C PRO A 246 0.85 14.14 -0.77
N ALA A 247 -0.42 14.56 -0.86
CA ALA A 247 -1.40 13.87 -1.68
C ALA A 247 -1.05 13.93 -3.17
N LEU A 248 -0.63 15.10 -3.68
CA LEU A 248 -0.20 15.30 -5.05
C LEU A 248 1.02 14.43 -5.40
N GLU A 249 2.06 14.43 -4.56
CA GLU A 249 3.24 13.57 -4.74
C GLU A 249 2.86 12.08 -4.79
N THR A 250 1.98 11.64 -3.89
CA THR A 250 1.52 10.24 -3.87
C THR A 250 0.68 9.91 -5.11
N ALA A 251 -0.15 10.85 -5.59
CA ALA A 251 -0.95 10.69 -6.80
C ALA A 251 -0.08 10.58 -8.05
N ARG A 252 1.02 11.36 -8.14
CA ARG A 252 2.03 11.25 -9.22
C ARG A 252 2.63 9.85 -9.28
N LEU A 253 3.04 9.31 -8.13
CA LEU A 253 3.57 7.94 -8.04
C LEU A 253 2.54 6.90 -8.49
N LEU A 254 1.29 7.03 -8.05
CA LEU A 254 0.21 6.14 -8.46
C LEU A 254 -0.09 6.23 -9.97
N ALA A 255 -0.11 7.43 -10.54
CA ALA A 255 -0.29 7.65 -11.98
C ALA A 255 0.85 7.01 -12.78
N LYS A 256 2.10 7.19 -12.35
CA LYS A 256 3.29 6.57 -12.96
C LYS A 256 3.24 5.04 -12.95
N HIS A 257 2.62 4.45 -11.92
CA HIS A 257 2.43 3.01 -11.81
C HIS A 257 1.15 2.49 -12.50
N GLY A 258 0.45 3.33 -13.28
CA GLY A 258 -0.76 2.91 -13.99
C GLY A 258 -1.95 2.59 -13.08
N ALA A 259 -2.02 3.20 -11.89
CA ALA A 259 -3.11 2.98 -10.93
C ALA A 259 -4.45 3.53 -11.38
N PHE A 260 -4.45 4.45 -12.34
CA PHE A 260 -5.60 5.16 -12.89
C PHE A 260 -5.60 5.07 -14.40
N SER A 261 -6.77 5.24 -15.03
CA SER A 261 -6.80 5.60 -16.44
C SER A 261 -6.21 6.99 -16.65
N ASP A 262 -5.66 7.27 -17.83
CA ASP A 262 -5.00 8.55 -18.11
C ASP A 262 -5.90 9.75 -17.82
N ALA A 263 -7.17 9.69 -18.24
CA ALA A 263 -8.13 10.77 -17.98
C ALA A 263 -8.42 10.96 -16.47
N ALA A 264 -8.58 9.88 -15.72
CA ALA A 264 -8.83 9.94 -14.28
C ALA A 264 -7.59 10.43 -13.53
N GLY A 265 -6.41 9.95 -13.92
CA GLY A 265 -5.13 10.39 -13.36
C GLY A 265 -4.90 11.88 -13.56
N GLN A 266 -5.06 12.37 -14.79
CA GLN A 266 -4.93 13.80 -15.09
C GLN A 266 -5.95 14.66 -14.34
N SER A 267 -7.20 14.21 -14.22
CA SER A 267 -8.21 14.95 -13.46
C SER A 267 -7.88 15.02 -11.98
N LEU A 268 -7.40 13.93 -11.38
CA LEU A 268 -6.98 13.88 -9.98
C LEU A 268 -5.76 14.77 -9.71
N LEU A 269 -4.74 14.69 -10.57
CA LEU A 269 -3.53 15.52 -10.44
C LEU A 269 -3.87 17.02 -10.56
N ARG A 270 -4.75 17.39 -11.48
CA ARG A 270 -5.25 18.76 -11.62
C ARG A 270 -5.99 19.23 -10.37
N GLU A 271 -6.91 18.42 -9.84
CA GLU A 271 -7.64 18.72 -8.59
C GLU A 271 -6.68 18.97 -7.44
N LEU A 272 -5.70 18.09 -7.25
CA LEU A 272 -4.73 18.19 -6.16
C LEU A 272 -3.74 19.35 -6.36
N ALA A 273 -3.31 19.62 -7.60
CA ALA A 273 -2.49 20.77 -7.91
C ALA A 273 -3.21 22.09 -7.60
N VAL A 274 -4.47 22.23 -8.00
CA VAL A 274 -5.30 23.40 -7.64
C VAL A 274 -5.48 23.50 -6.11
N ALA A 275 -5.70 22.37 -5.43
CA ALA A 275 -5.85 22.36 -3.98
C ALA A 275 -4.56 22.77 -3.27
N SER A 276 -3.37 22.31 -3.73
CA SER A 276 -2.08 22.72 -3.15
C SER A 276 -1.80 24.20 -3.35
N LEU A 277 -2.16 24.77 -4.51
CA LEU A 277 -2.07 26.21 -4.75
C LEU A 277 -2.99 27.01 -3.82
N ASN A 278 -4.13 26.44 -3.41
CA ASN A 278 -5.06 27.06 -2.46
C ASN A 278 -4.54 27.13 -1.02
N GLU A 279 -3.60 26.30 -0.62
CA GLU A 279 -2.96 26.37 0.70
C GLU A 279 -2.08 27.61 0.87
N ALA A 280 -1.65 28.22 -0.24
CA ALA A 280 -0.82 29.44 -0.17
C ALA A 280 -1.62 30.63 0.35
N HIS A 281 -1.12 31.28 1.40
CA HIS A 281 -1.73 32.46 2.00
C HIS A 281 -1.12 33.77 1.53
N ASP A 282 0.06 33.71 0.94
CA ASP A 282 0.76 34.87 0.36
C ASP A 282 1.36 34.54 -1.02
N SER A 283 1.83 35.58 -1.71
CA SER A 283 2.41 35.44 -3.07
C SER A 283 3.68 34.59 -3.08
N ALA A 284 4.51 34.65 -2.04
CA ALA A 284 5.76 33.90 -1.97
C ALA A 284 5.48 32.41 -1.74
N GLN A 285 4.48 32.05 -0.94
CA GLN A 285 4.02 30.67 -0.78
C GLN A 285 3.41 30.14 -2.07
N LEU A 286 2.61 30.96 -2.76
CA LEU A 286 2.01 30.58 -4.04
C LEU A 286 3.08 30.34 -5.12
N GLN A 287 4.11 31.19 -5.18
CA GLN A 287 5.23 31.00 -6.09
C GLN A 287 5.95 29.66 -5.79
N ARG A 288 6.26 29.39 -4.53
CA ARG A 288 6.88 28.12 -4.12
C ARG A 288 6.00 26.92 -4.48
N ALA A 289 4.70 26.99 -4.21
CA ALA A 289 3.76 25.92 -4.58
C ALA A 289 3.73 25.71 -6.11
N TRP A 290 3.72 26.79 -6.89
CA TRP A 290 3.82 26.72 -8.35
C TRP A 290 5.12 26.04 -8.80
N ASP A 291 6.26 26.37 -8.17
CA ASP A 291 7.57 25.82 -8.53
C ASP A 291 7.71 24.34 -8.21
N THR A 292 6.89 23.79 -7.30
CA THR A 292 6.83 22.35 -7.01
C THR A 292 5.99 21.55 -8.02
N LEU A 293 5.20 22.21 -8.87
CA LEU A 293 4.40 21.55 -9.89
C LEU A 293 5.28 21.00 -11.02
N GLU A 294 4.92 19.84 -11.55
CA GLU A 294 5.57 19.26 -12.72
C GLU A 294 5.19 20.04 -14.01
N ALA A 295 6.02 19.91 -15.06
CA ALA A 295 5.76 20.58 -16.32
C ALA A 295 4.38 20.24 -16.90
N SER A 296 3.99 18.98 -16.85
CA SER A 296 2.68 18.49 -17.31
C SER A 296 1.49 19.13 -16.57
N GLU A 297 1.67 19.43 -15.28
CA GLU A 297 0.65 20.11 -14.46
C GLU A 297 0.60 21.60 -14.73
N ARG A 298 1.77 22.26 -14.91
CA ARG A 298 1.88 23.68 -15.28
C ARG A 298 1.35 23.97 -16.69
N GLU A 299 1.23 22.95 -17.52
CA GLU A 299 0.65 23.06 -18.86
C GLU A 299 -0.88 22.97 -18.88
N GLN A 300 -1.50 22.51 -17.80
CA GLN A 300 -2.95 22.37 -17.74
C GLN A 300 -3.63 23.75 -17.60
N PRO A 301 -4.57 24.10 -18.49
CA PRO A 301 -5.18 25.45 -18.52
C PRO A 301 -5.80 25.86 -17.21
N GLU A 302 -6.49 24.93 -16.55
CA GLU A 302 -7.19 25.20 -15.29
C GLU A 302 -6.23 25.50 -14.14
N VAL A 303 -5.08 24.82 -14.09
CA VAL A 303 -4.05 25.03 -13.07
C VAL A 303 -3.38 26.39 -13.27
N VAL A 304 -2.99 26.69 -14.51
CA VAL A 304 -2.40 27.99 -14.88
C VAL A 304 -3.33 29.14 -14.52
N LEU A 305 -4.58 29.05 -14.96
CA LEU A 305 -5.58 30.10 -14.72
C LEU A 305 -5.85 30.28 -13.21
N HIS A 306 -5.91 29.17 -12.48
CA HIS A 306 -6.13 29.23 -11.03
C HIS A 306 -4.95 29.92 -10.32
N ALA A 307 -3.72 29.52 -10.62
CA ALA A 307 -2.51 30.14 -10.07
C ALA A 307 -2.44 31.63 -10.39
N ALA A 308 -2.65 32.00 -11.66
CA ALA A 308 -2.62 33.38 -12.13
C ALA A 308 -3.68 34.26 -11.43
N GLN A 309 -4.92 33.78 -11.36
CA GLN A 309 -6.01 34.51 -10.71
C GLN A 309 -5.76 34.67 -9.21
N ARG A 310 -5.20 33.64 -8.55
CA ARG A 310 -4.86 33.70 -7.14
C ARG A 310 -3.71 34.66 -6.86
N MET A 311 -2.66 34.67 -7.70
CA MET A 311 -1.53 35.61 -7.60
C MET A 311 -2.02 37.06 -7.71
N LEU A 312 -2.84 37.37 -8.72
CA LEU A 312 -3.44 38.69 -8.88
C LEU A 312 -4.32 39.09 -7.68
N LYS A 313 -4.98 38.14 -7.06
CA LYS A 313 -5.81 38.39 -5.88
C LYS A 313 -4.99 38.62 -4.60
N LEU A 314 -3.86 37.93 -4.43
CA LEU A 314 -3.04 37.98 -3.21
C LEU A 314 -2.10 39.21 -3.19
N SER A 315 -1.45 39.51 -4.30
CA SER A 315 -0.42 40.54 -4.33
C SER A 315 -0.68 41.62 -5.39
N GLY A 316 -1.55 41.36 -6.38
CA GLY A 316 -1.67 42.20 -7.57
C GLY A 316 -0.43 42.19 -8.47
N ASP A 317 0.53 41.31 -8.23
CA ASP A 317 1.76 41.23 -8.99
C ASP A 317 1.52 40.54 -10.36
N ALA A 318 1.30 41.40 -11.39
CA ALA A 318 1.10 40.91 -12.73
C ALA A 318 2.41 40.47 -13.39
N THR A 319 3.57 40.93 -12.93
CA THR A 319 4.86 40.52 -13.50
C THR A 319 5.15 39.05 -13.28
N ALA A 320 4.78 38.52 -12.12
CA ALA A 320 4.89 37.09 -11.78
C ALA A 320 3.89 36.22 -12.57
N VAL A 321 2.74 36.76 -12.97
CA VAL A 321 1.69 36.04 -13.69
C VAL A 321 1.99 35.83 -15.16
N MET A 322 2.62 36.81 -15.80
CA MET A 322 2.85 36.80 -17.26
C MET A 322 3.64 35.57 -17.74
N PRO A 323 4.73 35.14 -17.09
CA PRO A 323 5.44 33.93 -17.48
C PRO A 323 4.58 32.65 -17.44
N TRP A 324 3.55 32.62 -16.58
CA TRP A 324 2.66 31.46 -16.47
C TRP A 324 1.59 31.45 -17.55
N ILE A 325 1.00 32.58 -17.85
CA ILE A 325 -0.16 32.67 -18.76
C ILE A 325 0.24 32.82 -20.23
N THR A 326 1.42 33.37 -20.54
CA THR A 326 1.89 33.57 -21.91
C THR A 326 1.99 32.25 -22.71
N PRO A 327 2.55 31.15 -22.18
CA PRO A 327 2.55 29.87 -22.90
C PRO A 327 1.14 29.33 -23.17
N LEU A 328 0.21 29.53 -22.24
CA LEU A 328 -1.18 29.13 -22.42
C LEU A 328 -1.86 29.98 -23.51
N TRP A 329 -1.67 31.31 -23.52
CA TRP A 329 -2.16 32.19 -24.55
C TRP A 329 -1.67 31.77 -25.94
N ASN A 330 -0.37 31.55 -26.09
CA ASN A 330 0.23 31.16 -27.37
C ASN A 330 -0.35 29.83 -27.89
N ARG A 331 -0.50 28.82 -27.01
CA ARG A 331 -1.12 27.54 -27.39
C ARG A 331 -2.59 27.69 -27.75
N MET A 332 -3.35 28.50 -27.02
CA MET A 332 -4.76 28.76 -27.30
C MET A 332 -4.97 29.44 -28.69
N VAL A 333 -4.10 30.37 -29.06
CA VAL A 333 -4.18 31.03 -30.35
C VAL A 333 -3.75 30.12 -31.50
N GLN A 334 -2.78 29.20 -31.25
CA GLN A 334 -2.31 28.26 -32.27
C GLN A 334 -3.24 27.06 -32.47
N GLN A 335 -3.88 26.59 -31.42
CA GLN A 335 -4.68 25.35 -31.37
C GLN A 335 -6.11 25.64 -30.84
N SER A 336 -6.81 26.49 -31.58
CA SER A 336 -8.12 27.04 -31.17
C SER A 336 -9.17 26.00 -30.76
N ASP A 337 -9.21 24.89 -31.50
CA ASP A 337 -10.24 23.84 -31.32
C ASP A 337 -10.07 23.01 -30.06
N SER A 338 -8.88 23.08 -29.45
CA SER A 338 -8.57 22.33 -28.22
C SER A 338 -9.11 23.00 -26.95
N TYR A 339 -9.63 24.24 -27.05
CA TYR A 339 -10.04 25.01 -25.88
C TYR A 339 -11.52 25.35 -25.90
N THR A 340 -12.20 25.03 -24.80
CA THR A 340 -13.62 25.35 -24.61
C THR A 340 -13.83 26.87 -24.50
N PRO A 341 -15.02 27.40 -24.87
CA PRO A 341 -15.35 28.80 -24.66
C PRO A 341 -15.09 29.31 -23.24
N ALA A 342 -15.42 28.50 -22.24
CA ALA A 342 -15.20 28.85 -20.84
C ALA A 342 -13.72 29.04 -20.47
N ILE A 343 -12.80 28.24 -21.04
CA ILE A 343 -11.36 28.41 -20.84
C ILE A 343 -10.89 29.70 -21.54
N ARG A 344 -11.33 29.96 -22.77
CA ARG A 344 -10.98 31.14 -23.52
C ARG A 344 -11.41 32.43 -22.80
N GLU A 345 -12.64 32.47 -22.29
CA GLU A 345 -13.15 33.57 -21.46
C GLU A 345 -12.28 33.83 -20.25
N ARG A 346 -11.95 32.76 -19.50
CA ARG A 346 -11.08 32.86 -18.32
C ARG A 346 -9.68 33.35 -18.65
N VAL A 347 -9.09 32.93 -19.79
CA VAL A 347 -7.80 33.42 -20.28
C VAL A 347 -7.90 34.90 -20.60
N ALA A 348 -8.89 35.33 -21.37
CA ALA A 348 -9.10 36.71 -21.73
C ALA A 348 -9.33 37.63 -20.51
N GLN A 349 -10.15 37.16 -19.54
CA GLN A 349 -10.38 37.88 -18.30
C GLN A 349 -9.11 38.03 -17.45
N THR A 350 -8.32 36.94 -17.33
CA THR A 350 -7.10 36.95 -16.52
C THR A 350 -6.03 37.85 -17.17
N LEU A 351 -5.85 37.75 -18.48
CA LEU A 351 -4.96 38.63 -19.23
C LEU A 351 -5.37 40.10 -19.16
N ALA A 352 -6.65 40.40 -19.32
CA ALA A 352 -7.14 41.77 -19.19
C ALA A 352 -6.80 42.37 -17.84
N ARG A 353 -6.98 41.60 -16.76
CA ARG A 353 -6.63 42.05 -15.39
C ARG A 353 -5.13 42.23 -15.20
N ALA A 354 -4.31 41.30 -15.73
CA ALA A 354 -2.86 41.36 -15.61
C ALA A 354 -2.25 42.53 -16.42
N LEU A 355 -2.66 42.70 -17.70
CA LEU A 355 -2.12 43.69 -18.57
C LEU A 355 -2.46 45.13 -18.14
N VAL A 356 -3.61 45.36 -17.49
CA VAL A 356 -3.99 46.64 -16.91
C VAL A 356 -3.09 47.07 -15.75
N LEU A 357 -2.49 46.13 -15.04
CA LEU A 357 -1.57 46.37 -13.93
C LEU A 357 -0.11 46.55 -14.36
N LEU A 358 0.21 46.24 -15.61
CA LEU A 358 1.54 46.35 -16.17
C LEU A 358 1.68 47.66 -17.01
N PRO A 359 2.91 48.13 -17.26
CA PRO A 359 3.13 49.17 -18.24
C PRO A 359 2.56 48.79 -19.61
N ALA A 360 2.06 49.81 -20.36
CA ALA A 360 1.51 49.58 -21.67
C ALA A 360 2.54 48.96 -22.63
N ASP A 361 2.22 47.78 -23.15
CA ASP A 361 3.10 46.99 -24.04
C ASP A 361 2.48 46.84 -25.43
N ALA A 362 3.17 47.42 -26.44
CA ALA A 362 2.74 47.35 -27.82
C ALA A 362 2.77 45.94 -28.42
N GLU A 363 3.65 45.04 -27.93
CA GLU A 363 3.75 43.69 -28.45
C GLU A 363 2.50 42.88 -28.06
N TRP A 364 2.04 43.02 -26.82
CA TRP A 364 0.79 42.41 -26.37
C TRP A 364 -0.42 42.92 -27.13
N LEU A 365 -0.50 44.24 -27.35
CA LEU A 365 -1.57 44.83 -28.15
C LEU A 365 -1.59 44.27 -29.58
N ALA A 366 -0.43 44.17 -30.23
CA ALA A 366 -0.30 43.59 -31.57
C ALA A 366 -0.63 42.10 -31.61
N SER A 367 -0.25 41.34 -30.57
CA SER A 367 -0.57 39.90 -30.45
C SER A 367 -2.08 39.67 -30.31
N ILE A 368 -2.75 40.44 -29.46
CA ILE A 368 -4.20 40.36 -29.24
C ILE A 368 -4.95 40.79 -30.54
N ASP A 369 -4.49 41.84 -31.22
CA ASP A 369 -5.15 42.30 -32.45
C ASP A 369 -5.02 41.27 -33.58
N ARG A 370 -3.86 40.61 -33.72
CA ARG A 370 -3.68 39.47 -34.65
C ARG A 370 -4.61 38.32 -34.33
N ALA A 371 -4.71 37.91 -33.03
CA ALA A 371 -5.60 36.85 -32.62
C ALA A 371 -7.07 37.19 -32.93
N ARG A 372 -7.50 38.41 -32.65
CA ARG A 372 -8.84 38.91 -32.99
C ARG A 372 -9.16 38.88 -34.48
N GLN A 373 -8.18 39.26 -35.32
CA GLN A 373 -8.34 39.18 -36.77
C GLN A 373 -8.46 37.74 -37.27
N THR A 374 -7.74 36.82 -36.66
CA THR A 374 -7.78 35.39 -37.01
C THR A 374 -9.11 34.76 -36.55
N TYR A 375 -9.62 35.17 -35.39
CA TYR A 375 -10.84 34.65 -34.79
C TYR A 375 -11.89 35.71 -34.52
N PRO A 376 -12.51 36.31 -35.55
CA PRO A 376 -13.40 37.46 -35.39
C PRO A 376 -14.70 37.13 -34.63
N ARG A 377 -15.04 35.84 -34.51
CA ARG A 377 -16.24 35.38 -33.77
C ARG A 377 -16.00 35.22 -32.28
N TRP A 378 -14.76 35.35 -31.80
CA TRP A 378 -14.47 35.22 -30.37
C TRP A 378 -14.67 36.55 -29.66
N VAL A 379 -15.82 36.67 -29.04
CA VAL A 379 -16.24 37.91 -28.33
C VAL A 379 -15.28 38.25 -27.21
N GLU A 380 -14.74 37.23 -26.54
CA GLU A 380 -13.75 37.37 -25.48
C GLU A 380 -12.44 38.03 -25.93
N LEU A 381 -12.01 37.86 -27.20
CA LEU A 381 -10.86 38.57 -27.75
C LEU A 381 -11.17 40.05 -28.02
N GLN A 382 -12.39 40.34 -28.42
CA GLN A 382 -12.84 41.70 -28.66
C GLN A 382 -12.91 42.48 -27.33
N TYR A 383 -13.40 41.82 -26.26
CA TYR A 383 -13.34 42.36 -24.90
C TYR A 383 -11.89 42.62 -24.45
N LEU A 384 -10.98 41.61 -24.60
CA LEU A 384 -9.57 41.74 -24.21
C LEU A 384 -8.90 42.91 -24.96
N ALA A 385 -9.09 42.98 -26.27
CA ALA A 385 -8.56 44.07 -27.08
C ALA A 385 -9.10 45.46 -26.65
N GLY A 386 -10.39 45.54 -26.33
CA GLY A 386 -11.01 46.75 -25.81
C GLY A 386 -10.41 47.21 -24.48
N MET A 387 -10.21 46.28 -23.55
CA MET A 387 -9.60 46.56 -22.23
C MET A 387 -8.14 47.02 -22.36
N VAL A 388 -7.36 46.37 -23.24
CA VAL A 388 -5.95 46.74 -23.47
C VAL A 388 -5.87 48.09 -24.23
N CYS A 389 -6.73 48.35 -25.21
CA CYS A 389 -6.81 49.66 -25.85
C CYS A 389 -7.17 50.78 -24.85
N TRP A 390 -8.07 50.53 -23.89
CA TRP A 390 -8.38 51.47 -22.83
C TRP A 390 -7.16 51.78 -21.96
N HIS A 391 -6.38 50.76 -21.60
CA HIS A 391 -5.14 50.93 -20.83
C HIS A 391 -4.07 51.72 -21.59
N HIS A 392 -3.99 51.54 -22.92
CA HIS A 392 -3.11 52.29 -23.81
C HIS A 392 -3.65 53.71 -24.19
N ALA A 393 -4.69 54.18 -23.53
CA ALA A 393 -5.34 55.44 -23.82
C ALA A 393 -5.87 55.61 -25.29
N LEU A 394 -6.11 54.47 -25.96
CA LEU A 394 -6.72 54.44 -27.30
C LEU A 394 -8.26 54.47 -27.21
N TRP A 395 -8.80 55.57 -26.68
CA TRP A 395 -10.18 55.72 -26.24
C TRP A 395 -11.23 55.34 -27.30
N GLY A 396 -11.01 55.77 -28.56
CA GLY A 396 -11.94 55.50 -29.66
C GLY A 396 -12.02 53.98 -30.00
N LYS A 397 -10.87 53.33 -30.09
CA LYS A 397 -10.81 51.88 -30.35
C LYS A 397 -11.38 51.08 -29.18
N ALA A 398 -11.02 51.47 -27.96
CA ALA A 398 -11.54 50.81 -26.72
C ALA A 398 -13.06 50.85 -26.68
N GLN A 399 -13.64 52.04 -26.93
CA GLN A 399 -15.09 52.24 -26.93
C GLN A 399 -15.77 51.35 -28.00
N GLN A 400 -15.30 51.40 -29.24
CA GLN A 400 -15.87 50.61 -30.34
C GLN A 400 -15.86 49.08 -30.02
N MET A 401 -14.72 48.59 -29.52
CA MET A 401 -14.57 47.17 -29.22
C MET A 401 -15.43 46.72 -28.05
N LEU A 402 -15.46 47.49 -26.96
CA LEU A 402 -16.24 47.15 -25.79
C LEU A 402 -17.75 47.28 -26.06
N GLU A 403 -18.22 48.25 -26.85
CA GLU A 403 -19.63 48.37 -27.25
C GLU A 403 -20.14 47.15 -28.03
N GLN A 404 -19.28 46.59 -28.86
CA GLN A 404 -19.61 45.38 -29.62
C GLN A 404 -19.53 44.11 -28.75
N ALA A 405 -18.57 44.04 -27.82
CA ALA A 405 -18.38 42.87 -26.98
C ALA A 405 -19.39 42.76 -25.83
N ALA A 406 -19.64 43.89 -25.13
CA ALA A 406 -20.40 43.88 -23.88
C ALA A 406 -21.78 43.19 -23.94
N PRO A 407 -22.61 43.39 -24.98
CA PRO A 407 -23.92 42.72 -25.06
C PRO A 407 -23.84 41.21 -25.41
N GLN A 408 -22.71 40.75 -25.94
CA GLN A 408 -22.52 39.39 -26.44
C GLN A 408 -21.75 38.49 -25.47
N LEU A 409 -21.15 39.08 -24.42
CA LEU A 409 -20.39 38.34 -23.42
C LEU A 409 -21.34 37.47 -22.58
N ALA A 410 -21.05 36.17 -22.49
CA ALA A 410 -21.77 35.24 -21.64
C ALA A 410 -21.32 35.33 -20.16
N ASN A 411 -20.07 35.71 -19.95
CA ASN A 411 -19.50 35.85 -18.59
C ASN A 411 -19.93 37.18 -17.97
N VAL A 412 -20.73 37.08 -16.89
CA VAL A 412 -21.32 38.19 -16.11
C VAL A 412 -20.26 39.20 -15.63
N ASP A 413 -19.12 38.71 -15.13
CA ASP A 413 -18.06 39.58 -14.61
C ASP A 413 -17.36 40.37 -15.73
N MET A 414 -17.09 39.72 -16.84
CA MET A 414 -16.52 40.38 -18.01
C MET A 414 -17.50 41.42 -18.58
N GLN A 415 -18.77 41.05 -18.70
CA GLN A 415 -19.82 41.94 -19.17
C GLN A 415 -19.96 43.19 -18.27
N ARG A 416 -20.03 42.97 -16.94
CA ARG A 416 -20.08 44.04 -15.95
C ARG A 416 -18.85 44.95 -16.04
N GLN A 417 -17.66 44.36 -16.19
CA GLN A 417 -16.43 45.15 -16.34
C GLN A 417 -16.40 45.94 -17.65
N ALA A 418 -16.87 45.38 -18.76
CA ALA A 418 -16.97 46.10 -20.03
C ALA A 418 -17.88 47.33 -19.92
N TRP A 419 -19.07 47.17 -19.33
CA TRP A 419 -19.99 48.31 -19.11
C TRP A 419 -19.43 49.35 -18.16
N ARG A 420 -18.71 48.97 -17.10
CA ARG A 420 -18.04 49.92 -16.19
C ARG A 420 -16.97 50.73 -16.94
N THR A 421 -16.15 50.05 -17.76
CA THR A 421 -15.11 50.74 -18.54
C THR A 421 -15.72 51.68 -19.59
N LEU A 422 -16.84 51.28 -20.21
CA LEU A 422 -17.58 52.17 -21.13
C LEU A 422 -18.17 53.39 -20.39
N ALA A 423 -18.64 53.22 -19.18
CA ALA A 423 -19.14 54.36 -18.37
C ALA A 423 -18.01 55.34 -18.04
N GLN A 424 -16.84 54.86 -17.61
CA GLN A 424 -15.66 55.65 -17.34
C GLN A 424 -15.18 56.44 -18.63
N LEU A 425 -15.20 55.76 -19.78
CA LEU A 425 -14.87 56.40 -21.07
C LEU A 425 -15.86 57.51 -21.44
N ALA A 426 -17.15 57.32 -21.13
CA ALA A 426 -18.16 58.35 -21.39
C ALA A 426 -18.00 59.56 -20.43
N GLU A 427 -17.66 59.31 -19.16
CA GLU A 427 -17.34 60.32 -18.16
C GLU A 427 -16.15 61.18 -18.59
N GLN A 428 -15.06 60.53 -19.10
CA GLN A 428 -13.88 61.24 -19.61
C GLN A 428 -14.18 62.15 -20.82
N LYS A 429 -15.26 61.82 -21.55
CA LYS A 429 -15.72 62.62 -22.70
C LYS A 429 -16.82 63.61 -22.33
N GLU A 430 -17.14 63.75 -21.04
CA GLU A 430 -18.21 64.56 -20.49
C GLU A 430 -19.63 64.20 -20.99
N ASP A 431 -19.80 62.98 -21.55
CA ASP A 431 -21.09 62.44 -21.99
C ASP A 431 -21.81 61.77 -20.80
N THR A 432 -22.42 62.59 -19.97
CA THR A 432 -23.09 62.17 -18.73
C THR A 432 -24.29 61.26 -19.00
N ALA A 433 -25.03 61.48 -20.09
CA ALA A 433 -26.20 60.66 -20.44
C ALA A 433 -25.77 59.23 -20.79
N ARG A 434 -24.70 59.07 -21.56
CA ARG A 434 -24.18 57.77 -21.90
C ARG A 434 -23.52 57.09 -20.72
N ALA A 435 -22.82 57.81 -19.87
CA ALA A 435 -22.23 57.29 -18.65
C ALA A 435 -23.30 56.68 -17.75
N GLN A 436 -24.41 57.36 -17.53
CA GLN A 436 -25.53 56.85 -16.74
C GLN A 436 -26.13 55.57 -17.30
N VAL A 437 -26.32 55.48 -18.63
CA VAL A 437 -26.84 54.28 -19.27
C VAL A 437 -25.86 53.13 -19.10
N CYS A 438 -24.56 53.31 -19.22
CA CYS A 438 -23.55 52.27 -19.05
C CYS A 438 -23.45 51.82 -17.59
N TRP A 439 -23.47 52.73 -16.62
CA TRP A 439 -23.51 52.38 -15.20
C TRP A 439 -24.79 51.59 -14.83
N LYS A 440 -25.95 51.99 -15.34
CA LYS A 440 -27.17 51.24 -15.16
C LYS A 440 -27.10 49.84 -15.68
N ARG A 441 -26.57 49.66 -16.94
CA ARG A 441 -26.35 48.32 -17.51
C ARG A 441 -25.35 47.50 -16.69
N ALA A 442 -24.27 48.12 -16.21
CA ALA A 442 -23.31 47.41 -15.33
C ALA A 442 -23.94 46.92 -14.03
N ALA A 443 -24.92 47.66 -13.49
CA ALA A 443 -25.69 47.28 -12.28
C ALA A 443 -26.77 46.22 -12.55
N GLU A 444 -27.41 46.28 -13.75
CA GLU A 444 -28.44 45.33 -14.16
C GLU A 444 -27.88 43.94 -14.54
N VAL A 445 -26.60 43.82 -14.86
CA VAL A 445 -25.92 42.55 -15.04
C VAL A 445 -25.81 41.85 -13.69
N SER A 446 -26.86 41.15 -13.30
CA SER A 446 -26.93 40.35 -12.09
C SER A 446 -26.31 38.97 -12.26
N ALA A 447 -25.73 38.44 -11.17
CA ALA A 447 -25.17 37.12 -11.14
C ALA A 447 -26.23 36.03 -11.25
#